data_c63764402f688c01389b4eaa6762d120
#
_entry.id   c63764402f688c01389b4eaa6762d120
#
_cell.length_a   1.000
_cell.length_b   1.000
_cell.length_c   1.000
_cell.angle_alpha   90.00
_cell.angle_beta   90.00
_cell.angle_gamma   90.00
#
_symmetry.space_group_name_H-M   'P 1'
#
loop_
_entity.id
_entity.type
_entity.pdbx_description
1 polymer ?
#
loop_
_entity_poly.entity_id
_entity_poly.type
_entity_poly.pdbx_seq_one_letter_code
_entity_poly.pdbx_strand_id
1 'polypeptide(L)'
;MNAKIRKPAKILFLGEHSAVYGFPVIGATVPIYMDLVYSVSKNWKYLGKPSTRLNSLINFIVSNYNKVNPIEFAIISEIPIGVGLGSSASLSLCFAEYITSHFEYKNCNKILLANQIENIFHGKSSGMDIRLIDLGGTFYLEKQEDVLHSKKIKDSGFYFLIGAIKRDLTTKEIVINLKKRLLSNADLFFFIEKLGLTVSKSYVSFQNKDVYSLANEMNVAQYCLKRLGLSNDTLDWLISRGIKLGALSGKLSGAGKGGAFIFLFESLKKANTVQKELNNMLKNSKIKLLLELKVIEA
;
A
#
# COMPACT_ATOMS: atom_id res chain seq x y z
N MET A 1 22.37 20.74 -11.63
CA MET A 1 21.53 19.64 -12.18
C MET A 1 20.68 19.12 -11.04
N ASN A 2 19.38 19.00 -11.25
CA ASN A 2 18.48 18.43 -10.23
C ASN A 2 18.63 16.91 -10.22
N ALA A 3 19.08 16.35 -9.10
CA ALA A 3 19.08 14.92 -8.88
C ALA A 3 17.65 14.42 -8.55
N LYS A 4 17.41 13.13 -8.78
CA LYS A 4 16.10 12.52 -8.56
C LYS A 4 16.21 11.14 -7.95
N ILE A 5 15.40 10.89 -6.91
CA ILE A 5 15.18 9.56 -6.34
C ILE A 5 13.72 9.21 -6.57
N ARG A 6 13.46 8.04 -7.18
CA ARG A 6 12.11 7.57 -7.53
C ARG A 6 11.76 6.31 -6.76
N LYS A 7 10.56 6.29 -6.19
CA LYS A 7 9.99 5.09 -5.53
C LYS A 7 8.58 4.80 -6.05
N PRO A 8 8.24 3.51 -6.26
CA PRO A 8 6.90 3.12 -6.68
C PRO A 8 5.91 3.17 -5.52
N ALA A 9 4.63 3.12 -5.84
CA ALA A 9 3.57 2.77 -4.91
C ALA A 9 3.57 1.26 -4.59
N LYS A 10 2.79 0.85 -3.60
CA LYS A 10 2.49 -0.56 -3.32
C LYS A 10 0.99 -0.79 -3.20
N ILE A 11 0.57 -2.03 -3.39
CA ILE A 11 -0.79 -2.50 -3.11
C ILE A 11 -0.73 -3.81 -2.33
N LEU A 12 -1.68 -4.04 -1.44
CA LEU A 12 -1.87 -5.34 -0.81
C LEU A 12 -2.92 -6.12 -1.59
N PHE A 13 -2.61 -7.35 -1.95
CA PHE A 13 -3.58 -8.29 -2.49
C PHE A 13 -4.35 -8.96 -1.36
N LEU A 14 -3.65 -9.36 -0.29
CA LEU A 14 -4.22 -10.01 0.90
C LEU A 14 -3.39 -9.70 2.15
N GLY A 15 -4.00 -9.87 3.33
CA GLY A 15 -3.33 -9.74 4.62
C GLY A 15 -3.56 -8.40 5.33
N GLU A 16 -4.45 -7.55 4.79
CA GLU A 16 -4.87 -6.33 5.48
C GLU A 16 -5.39 -6.67 6.87
N HIS A 17 -5.03 -5.87 7.86
CA HIS A 17 -5.38 -5.99 9.27
C HIS A 17 -4.90 -7.27 9.97
N SER A 18 -4.89 -8.45 9.35
CA SER A 18 -4.36 -9.67 9.96
C SER A 18 -2.85 -9.60 10.22
N ALA A 19 -2.11 -8.85 9.41
CA ALA A 19 -0.67 -8.63 9.58
C ALA A 19 -0.27 -8.06 10.96
N VAL A 20 -1.14 -7.26 11.57
CA VAL A 20 -0.90 -6.69 12.91
C VAL A 20 -0.93 -7.75 14.00
N TYR A 21 -1.53 -8.91 13.69
CA TYR A 21 -1.67 -10.08 14.57
C TYR A 21 -0.71 -11.22 14.19
N GLY A 22 0.34 -10.92 13.41
CA GLY A 22 1.39 -11.88 13.08
C GLY A 22 1.15 -12.70 11.82
N PHE A 23 0.04 -12.50 11.12
CA PHE A 23 -0.23 -13.20 9.85
C PHE A 23 0.56 -12.58 8.68
N PRO A 24 0.86 -13.37 7.63
CA PRO A 24 1.55 -12.89 6.46
C PRO A 24 0.72 -11.91 5.62
N VAL A 25 1.36 -11.30 4.61
CA VAL A 25 0.72 -10.51 3.58
C VAL A 25 1.21 -10.91 2.20
N ILE A 26 0.39 -10.71 1.17
CA ILE A 26 0.81 -10.70 -0.23
C ILE A 26 0.53 -9.31 -0.79
N GLY A 27 1.55 -8.71 -1.39
CA GLY A 27 1.43 -7.41 -2.01
C GLY A 27 2.44 -7.22 -3.11
N ALA A 28 2.27 -6.15 -3.87
CA ALA A 28 3.12 -5.81 -4.99
C ALA A 28 3.43 -4.32 -5.04
N THR A 29 4.54 -3.98 -5.70
CA THR A 29 4.73 -2.62 -6.21
C THR A 29 3.86 -2.39 -7.44
N VAL A 30 3.42 -1.15 -7.62
CA VAL A 30 2.63 -0.74 -8.78
C VAL A 30 3.31 0.43 -9.49
N PRO A 31 3.19 0.54 -10.83
CA PRO A 31 3.89 1.55 -11.63
C PRO A 31 3.22 2.93 -11.51
N ILE A 32 3.15 3.45 -10.31
CA ILE A 32 2.68 4.76 -9.90
C ILE A 32 3.77 5.29 -8.97
N TYR A 33 4.33 6.46 -9.24
CA TYR A 33 5.60 6.84 -8.65
C TYR A 33 5.52 8.11 -7.81
N MET A 34 6.47 8.19 -6.88
CA MET A 34 6.85 9.40 -6.18
C MET A 34 8.30 9.71 -6.51
N ASP A 35 8.57 10.95 -6.87
CA ASP A 35 9.90 11.50 -7.12
C ASP A 35 10.26 12.52 -6.05
N LEU A 36 11.40 12.32 -5.40
CA LEU A 36 12.11 13.35 -4.66
C LEU A 36 13.10 14.01 -5.64
N VAL A 37 12.80 15.22 -6.06
CA VAL A 37 13.67 16.02 -6.93
C VAL A 37 14.40 17.04 -6.08
N TYR A 38 15.73 17.11 -6.16
CA TYR A 38 16.53 17.94 -5.26
C TYR A 38 17.81 18.48 -5.88
N SER A 39 18.31 19.55 -5.28
CA SER A 39 19.67 20.08 -5.47
C SER A 39 20.30 20.38 -4.12
N VAL A 40 21.62 20.22 -4.01
CA VAL A 40 22.36 20.56 -2.81
C VAL A 40 22.21 22.07 -2.54
N SER A 41 22.00 22.44 -1.30
CA SER A 41 21.74 23.82 -0.86
C SER A 41 22.49 24.09 0.47
N LYS A 42 22.50 25.35 0.90
CA LYS A 42 23.03 25.74 2.21
C LYS A 42 22.07 25.38 3.36
N ASN A 43 20.78 25.33 3.07
CA ASN A 43 19.73 25.06 4.06
C ASN A 43 18.71 24.07 3.49
N TRP A 44 18.06 23.33 4.38
CA TRP A 44 16.91 22.50 4.03
C TRP A 44 15.73 23.39 3.62
N LYS A 45 15.21 23.19 2.41
CA LYS A 45 14.08 23.96 1.89
C LYS A 45 13.17 23.09 1.05
N TYR A 46 11.92 22.98 1.49
CA TYR A 46 10.86 22.34 0.69
C TYR A 46 10.19 23.38 -0.21
N LEU A 47 10.10 23.08 -1.51
CA LEU A 47 9.55 23.98 -2.53
C LEU A 47 8.00 23.89 -2.66
N GLY A 48 7.37 23.00 -1.94
CA GLY A 48 5.91 22.82 -1.95
C GLY A 48 5.21 23.57 -0.80
N LYS A 49 3.94 23.22 -0.58
CA LYS A 49 3.15 23.79 0.52
C LYS A 49 3.70 23.37 1.89
N PRO A 50 3.74 24.25 2.89
CA PRO A 50 4.21 23.94 4.23
C PRO A 50 3.56 22.65 4.78
N SER A 51 4.35 21.81 5.44
CA SER A 51 3.90 20.54 5.99
C SER A 51 4.58 20.28 7.33
N THR A 52 3.79 20.14 8.39
CA THR A 52 4.30 19.80 9.72
C THR A 52 5.04 18.45 9.73
N ARG A 53 4.57 17.48 8.92
CA ARG A 53 5.23 16.17 8.78
C ARG A 53 6.62 16.29 8.15
N LEU A 54 6.76 17.09 7.10
CA LEU A 54 8.07 17.32 6.46
C LEU A 54 9.01 18.11 7.37
N ASN A 55 8.51 19.06 8.13
CA ASN A 55 9.32 19.77 9.13
C ASN A 55 9.83 18.79 10.21
N SER A 56 8.99 17.89 10.72
CA SER A 56 9.41 16.85 11.66
C SER A 56 10.47 15.92 11.06
N LEU A 57 10.33 15.54 9.78
CA LEU A 57 11.32 14.75 9.07
C LEU A 57 12.65 15.49 8.92
N ILE A 58 12.63 16.78 8.51
CA ILE A 58 13.83 17.59 8.37
C ILE A 58 14.54 17.73 9.73
N ASN A 59 13.79 18.01 10.80
CA ASN A 59 14.34 18.10 12.15
C ASN A 59 14.99 16.78 12.58
N PHE A 60 14.37 15.65 12.29
CA PHE A 60 14.94 14.33 12.56
C PHE A 60 16.27 14.12 11.80
N ILE A 61 16.31 14.50 10.51
CA ILE A 61 17.55 14.37 9.71
C ILE A 61 18.66 15.26 10.27
N VAL A 62 18.37 16.52 10.54
CA VAL A 62 19.35 17.48 11.08
C VAL A 62 19.90 17.02 12.42
N SER A 63 19.07 16.47 13.30
CA SER A 63 19.49 16.02 14.63
C SER A 63 20.30 14.73 14.63
N ASN A 64 20.06 13.81 13.68
CA ASN A 64 20.64 12.46 13.71
C ASN A 64 21.65 12.22 12.59
N TYR A 65 21.62 13.03 11.51
CA TYR A 65 22.43 12.86 10.29
C TYR A 65 23.04 14.21 9.87
N ASN A 66 23.76 14.87 10.80
CA ASN A 66 24.25 16.23 10.67
C ASN A 66 25.31 16.44 9.57
N LYS A 67 25.93 15.36 9.06
CA LYS A 67 26.88 15.40 7.94
C LYS A 67 26.21 15.28 6.56
N VAL A 68 24.88 15.07 6.52
CA VAL A 68 24.13 15.04 5.26
C VAL A 68 23.99 16.48 4.76
N ASN A 69 24.36 16.70 3.49
CA ASN A 69 24.21 18.02 2.88
C ASN A 69 22.75 18.45 2.86
N PRO A 70 22.41 19.68 3.29
CA PRO A 70 21.07 20.21 3.10
C PRO A 70 20.68 20.28 1.62
N ILE A 71 19.39 20.14 1.34
CA ILE A 71 18.85 20.22 -0.01
C ILE A 71 17.66 21.18 -0.09
N GLU A 72 17.54 21.83 -1.24
CA GLU A 72 16.31 22.37 -1.72
C GLU A 72 15.59 21.30 -2.54
N PHE A 73 14.32 20.98 -2.22
CA PHE A 73 13.66 19.82 -2.81
C PHE A 73 12.17 20.02 -3.06
N ALA A 74 11.66 19.26 -4.04
CA ALA A 74 10.24 19.10 -4.32
C ALA A 74 9.86 17.62 -4.30
N ILE A 75 8.61 17.33 -3.93
CA ILE A 75 8.01 16.00 -4.00
C ILE A 75 6.99 16.03 -5.13
N ILE A 76 7.24 15.27 -6.20
CA ILE A 76 6.33 15.09 -7.32
C ILE A 76 5.74 13.67 -7.18
N SER A 77 4.43 13.56 -6.99
CA SER A 77 3.81 12.27 -6.67
C SER A 77 2.54 12.04 -7.46
N GLU A 78 2.49 10.89 -8.14
CA GLU A 78 1.28 10.30 -8.70
C GLU A 78 0.51 9.48 -7.64
N ILE A 79 1.13 9.18 -6.49
CA ILE A 79 0.55 8.35 -5.43
C ILE A 79 -0.41 9.20 -4.61
N PRO A 80 -1.73 8.93 -4.63
CA PRO A 80 -2.66 9.65 -3.80
C PRO A 80 -2.38 9.45 -2.31
N ILE A 81 -2.47 10.53 -1.54
CA ILE A 81 -2.18 10.49 -0.11
C ILE A 81 -3.36 9.86 0.65
N GLY A 82 -3.05 8.98 1.60
CA GLY A 82 -4.04 8.47 2.57
C GLY A 82 -4.95 7.35 2.06
N VAL A 83 -4.75 6.83 0.85
CA VAL A 83 -5.61 5.79 0.26
C VAL A 83 -5.09 4.35 0.45
N GLY A 84 -3.92 4.16 1.07
CA GLY A 84 -3.36 2.82 1.33
C GLY A 84 -2.36 2.32 0.28
N LEU A 85 -1.92 3.20 -0.63
CA LEU A 85 -0.95 2.89 -1.70
C LEU A 85 0.53 3.13 -1.30
N GLY A 86 0.82 3.34 -0.02
CA GLY A 86 2.20 3.42 0.47
C GLY A 86 2.90 4.76 0.21
N SER A 87 2.17 5.88 0.05
CA SER A 87 2.76 7.21 -0.21
C SER A 87 3.79 7.61 0.86
N SER A 88 3.54 7.37 2.15
CA SER A 88 4.49 7.68 3.23
C SER A 88 5.72 6.78 3.18
N ALA A 89 5.54 5.48 2.94
CA ALA A 89 6.64 4.54 2.82
C ALA A 89 7.56 4.85 1.62
N SER A 90 6.96 5.26 0.48
CA SER A 90 7.73 5.74 -0.68
C SER A 90 8.54 6.98 -0.34
N LEU A 91 7.95 7.93 0.39
CA LEU A 91 8.65 9.14 0.86
C LEU A 91 9.79 8.79 1.82
N SER A 92 9.52 7.91 2.79
CA SER A 92 10.51 7.45 3.77
C SER A 92 11.71 6.80 3.09
N LEU A 93 11.47 5.96 2.07
CA LEU A 93 12.53 5.34 1.27
C LEU A 93 13.31 6.36 0.41
N CYS A 94 12.64 7.39 -0.15
CA CYS A 94 13.35 8.44 -0.87
C CYS A 94 14.37 9.15 0.02
N PHE A 95 13.98 9.55 1.24
CA PHE A 95 14.89 10.21 2.16
C PHE A 95 15.93 9.26 2.75
N ALA A 96 15.57 8.02 3.05
CA ALA A 96 16.54 7.02 3.49
C ALA A 96 17.63 6.78 2.43
N GLU A 97 17.25 6.69 1.15
CA GLU A 97 18.20 6.54 0.04
C GLU A 97 19.06 7.79 -0.11
N TYR A 98 18.48 8.99 0.01
CA TYR A 98 19.24 10.21 -0.01
C TYR A 98 20.31 10.23 1.10
N ILE A 99 19.95 9.91 2.33
CA ILE A 99 20.89 9.90 3.47
C ILE A 99 21.98 8.85 3.27
N THR A 100 21.62 7.61 2.89
CA THR A 100 22.58 6.52 2.71
C THR A 100 23.45 6.66 1.45
N SER A 101 23.14 7.61 0.56
CA SER A 101 24.00 7.95 -0.58
C SER A 101 25.22 8.79 -0.17
N HIS A 102 25.21 9.40 1.03
CA HIS A 102 26.37 10.13 1.56
C HIS A 102 27.40 9.16 2.11
N PHE A 103 28.68 9.51 1.90
CA PHE A 103 29.79 8.62 2.26
C PHE A 103 29.79 8.22 3.75
N GLU A 104 29.51 9.13 4.65
CA GLU A 104 29.48 8.91 6.09
C GLU A 104 28.36 7.95 6.53
N TYR A 105 27.30 7.82 5.75
CA TYR A 105 26.12 7.04 6.08
C TYR A 105 25.87 5.86 5.13
N LYS A 106 26.79 5.57 4.20
CA LYS A 106 26.63 4.47 3.22
C LYS A 106 26.48 3.08 3.85
N ASN A 107 27.01 2.90 5.06
CA ASN A 107 26.91 1.64 5.82
C ASN A 107 25.64 1.58 6.69
N CYS A 108 24.84 2.65 6.75
CA CYS A 108 23.57 2.63 7.45
C CYS A 108 22.57 1.70 6.73
N ASN A 109 21.82 0.93 7.50
CA ASN A 109 20.78 0.11 6.95
C ASN A 109 19.61 0.98 6.46
N LYS A 110 19.48 1.12 5.13
CA LYS A 110 18.45 1.94 4.46
C LYS A 110 17.04 1.58 4.94
N ILE A 111 16.75 0.30 5.12
CA ILE A 111 15.41 -0.17 5.51
C ILE A 111 15.10 0.21 6.96
N LEU A 112 16.07 0.05 7.87
CA LEU A 112 15.89 0.50 9.25
C LEU A 112 15.69 2.02 9.32
N LEU A 113 16.46 2.79 8.55
CA LEU A 113 16.31 4.24 8.47
C LEU A 113 14.94 4.63 7.90
N ALA A 114 14.49 3.99 6.80
CA ALA A 114 13.18 4.25 6.24
C ALA A 114 12.05 3.95 7.26
N ASN A 115 12.18 2.88 8.06
CA ASN A 115 11.24 2.57 9.14
C ASN A 115 11.26 3.62 10.26
N GLN A 116 12.42 4.16 10.63
CA GLN A 116 12.50 5.25 11.59
C GLN A 116 11.78 6.51 11.08
N ILE A 117 11.97 6.85 9.81
CA ILE A 117 11.28 7.98 9.17
C ILE A 117 9.75 7.71 9.12
N GLU A 118 9.32 6.51 8.75
CA GLU A 118 7.90 6.14 8.71
C GLU A 118 7.23 6.25 10.09
N ASN A 119 7.97 5.93 11.16
CA ASN A 119 7.51 6.07 12.53
C ASN A 119 7.24 7.53 12.93
N ILE A 120 7.93 8.51 12.34
CA ILE A 120 7.63 9.94 12.54
C ILE A 120 6.21 10.26 12.05
N PHE A 121 5.76 9.60 10.97
CA PHE A 121 4.47 9.86 10.36
C PHE A 121 3.31 9.12 11.03
N HIS A 122 3.57 7.90 11.55
CA HIS A 122 2.52 6.97 11.97
C HIS A 122 2.69 6.42 13.40
N GLY A 123 3.77 6.73 14.08
CA GLY A 123 4.12 6.21 15.40
C GLY A 123 4.81 4.86 15.31
N LYS A 124 4.09 3.76 15.04
CA LYS A 124 4.68 2.41 14.90
C LYS A 124 4.34 1.82 13.54
N SER A 125 5.36 1.63 12.70
CA SER A 125 5.24 0.96 11.39
C SER A 125 5.49 -0.55 11.52
N SER A 126 4.79 -1.36 10.72
CA SER A 126 5.10 -2.79 10.58
C SER A 126 6.33 -3.07 9.73
N GLY A 127 6.78 -2.10 8.95
CA GLY A 127 7.87 -2.23 7.98
C GLY A 127 7.48 -2.95 6.67
N MET A 128 6.30 -3.54 6.59
CA MET A 128 5.88 -4.33 5.41
C MET A 128 5.76 -3.47 4.15
N ASP A 129 5.19 -2.27 4.25
CA ASP A 129 5.03 -1.34 3.12
C ASP A 129 6.40 -0.92 2.57
N ILE A 130 7.33 -0.56 3.44
CA ILE A 130 8.71 -0.22 3.08
C ILE A 130 9.39 -1.40 2.40
N ARG A 131 9.24 -2.60 2.97
CA ARG A 131 9.87 -3.81 2.42
C ARG A 131 9.34 -4.16 1.03
N LEU A 132 8.02 -4.06 0.81
CA LEU A 132 7.41 -4.27 -0.51
C LEU A 132 7.96 -3.29 -1.56
N ILE A 133 8.05 -2.00 -1.20
CA ILE A 133 8.53 -0.96 -2.12
C ILE A 133 10.02 -1.14 -2.44
N ASP A 134 10.83 -1.50 -1.43
CA ASP A 134 12.28 -1.70 -1.61
C ASP A 134 12.60 -2.93 -2.46
N LEU A 135 11.87 -4.03 -2.28
CA LEU A 135 12.07 -5.27 -3.03
C LEU A 135 11.64 -5.17 -4.50
N GLY A 136 10.55 -4.43 -4.78
CA GLY A 136 9.98 -4.33 -6.12
C GLY A 136 9.38 -5.64 -6.64
N GLY A 137 8.22 -5.58 -7.29
CA GLY A 137 7.49 -6.75 -7.76
C GLY A 137 6.53 -7.32 -6.73
N THR A 138 6.16 -8.60 -6.85
CA THR A 138 5.16 -9.27 -6.00
C THR A 138 5.83 -10.17 -4.98
N PHE A 139 5.45 -10.03 -3.71
CA PHE A 139 6.04 -10.77 -2.60
C PHE A 139 4.99 -11.27 -1.60
N TYR A 140 5.28 -12.45 -1.05
CA TYR A 140 4.74 -12.93 0.22
C TYR A 140 5.70 -12.45 1.32
N LEU A 141 5.18 -11.76 2.32
CA LEU A 141 5.93 -11.27 3.48
C LEU A 141 5.34 -11.86 4.74
N GLU A 142 6.20 -12.33 5.62
CA GLU A 142 5.85 -12.89 6.92
C GLU A 142 6.82 -12.40 7.98
N LYS A 143 6.28 -12.00 9.13
CA LYS A 143 7.09 -11.60 10.28
C LYS A 143 7.19 -12.75 11.28
N GLN A 144 8.41 -13.24 11.50
CA GLN A 144 8.74 -14.28 12.47
C GLN A 144 9.80 -13.74 13.42
N GLU A 145 9.58 -13.79 14.73
CA GLU A 145 10.53 -13.33 15.75
C GLU A 145 11.12 -11.94 15.46
N ASP A 146 10.26 -10.99 15.08
CA ASP A 146 10.64 -9.63 14.66
C ASP A 146 11.47 -9.52 13.36
N VAL A 147 11.81 -10.63 12.71
CA VAL A 147 12.46 -10.66 11.39
C VAL A 147 11.41 -10.73 10.29
N LEU A 148 11.54 -9.88 9.29
CA LEU A 148 10.63 -9.85 8.14
C LEU A 148 11.22 -10.71 7.00
N HIS A 149 10.65 -11.90 6.82
CA HIS A 149 10.96 -12.82 5.73
C HIS A 149 10.19 -12.45 4.46
N SER A 150 10.82 -12.61 3.30
CA SER A 150 10.23 -12.29 2.00
C SER A 150 10.44 -13.43 1.02
N LYS A 151 9.37 -13.86 0.35
CA LYS A 151 9.42 -14.84 -0.74
C LYS A 151 8.87 -14.19 -2.00
N LYS A 152 9.70 -14.08 -3.05
CA LYS A 152 9.26 -13.52 -4.33
C LYS A 152 8.23 -14.43 -4.96
N ILE A 153 7.12 -13.86 -5.41
CA ILE A 153 6.15 -14.52 -6.26
C ILE A 153 6.56 -14.21 -7.70
N LYS A 154 6.81 -15.26 -8.47
CA LYS A 154 7.12 -15.14 -9.90
C LYS A 154 5.85 -14.77 -10.67
N ASP A 155 6.02 -14.24 -11.88
CA ASP A 155 4.94 -13.84 -12.75
C ASP A 155 3.86 -14.92 -12.81
N SER A 156 2.71 -14.63 -12.25
CA SER A 156 1.58 -15.56 -12.20
C SER A 156 0.73 -15.52 -13.47
N GLY A 157 0.86 -14.46 -14.26
CA GLY A 157 -0.03 -14.15 -15.38
C GLY A 157 -1.39 -13.66 -14.92
N PHE A 158 -1.52 -13.20 -13.68
CA PHE A 158 -2.77 -12.64 -13.15
C PHE A 158 -2.81 -11.14 -13.38
N TYR A 159 -3.98 -10.64 -13.73
CA TYR A 159 -4.20 -9.22 -13.98
C TYR A 159 -5.06 -8.62 -12.89
N PHE A 160 -4.64 -7.48 -12.38
CA PHE A 160 -5.39 -6.72 -11.38
C PHE A 160 -5.75 -5.35 -11.92
N LEU A 161 -7.02 -4.97 -11.78
CA LEU A 161 -7.46 -3.60 -11.98
C LEU A 161 -7.50 -2.92 -10.61
N ILE A 162 -6.73 -1.86 -10.45
CA ILE A 162 -6.63 -1.11 -9.20
C ILE A 162 -7.22 0.28 -9.34
N GLY A 163 -7.80 0.79 -8.28
CA GLY A 163 -8.30 2.15 -8.18
C GLY A 163 -8.32 2.62 -6.73
N ALA A 164 -8.60 3.90 -6.52
CA ALA A 164 -8.75 4.43 -5.17
C ALA A 164 -9.81 5.53 -5.13
N ILE A 165 -10.60 5.54 -4.06
CA ILE A 165 -11.56 6.57 -3.71
C ILE A 165 -11.15 7.30 -2.43
N LYS A 166 -11.79 8.42 -2.16
CA LYS A 166 -11.58 9.14 -0.89
C LYS A 166 -11.92 8.24 0.29
N ARG A 167 -11.15 8.37 1.35
CA ARG A 167 -11.39 7.72 2.63
C ARG A 167 -11.95 8.73 3.61
N ASP A 168 -12.93 8.30 4.40
CA ASP A 168 -13.61 9.17 5.38
C ASP A 168 -12.83 9.29 6.69
N LEU A 169 -12.03 8.27 7.02
CA LEU A 169 -11.24 8.16 8.25
C LEU A 169 -9.77 7.95 7.94
N THR A 170 -8.90 8.39 8.84
CA THR A 170 -7.47 8.09 8.76
C THR A 170 -7.19 6.61 9.07
N THR A 171 -6.07 6.08 8.61
CA THR A 171 -5.63 4.71 8.95
C THR A 171 -5.59 4.49 10.47
N LYS A 172 -5.11 5.49 11.24
CA LYS A 172 -5.03 5.43 12.70
C LYS A 172 -6.41 5.26 13.34
N GLU A 173 -7.39 6.06 12.91
CA GLU A 173 -8.77 5.98 13.43
C GLU A 173 -9.40 4.62 13.10
N ILE A 174 -9.22 4.11 11.88
CA ILE A 174 -9.76 2.81 11.47
C ILE A 174 -9.17 1.68 12.33
N VAL A 175 -7.85 1.67 12.53
CA VAL A 175 -7.17 0.66 13.36
C VAL A 175 -7.62 0.74 14.81
N ILE A 176 -7.74 1.94 15.38
CA ILE A 176 -8.25 2.13 16.76
C ILE A 176 -9.69 1.63 16.88
N ASN A 177 -10.56 1.97 15.94
CA ASN A 177 -11.95 1.55 15.93
C ASN A 177 -12.10 0.02 15.81
N LEU A 178 -11.30 -0.61 14.94
CA LEU A 178 -11.25 -2.07 14.82
C LEU A 178 -10.80 -2.70 16.14
N LYS A 179 -9.73 -2.19 16.76
CA LYS A 179 -9.24 -2.70 18.05
C LYS A 179 -10.32 -2.61 19.16
N LYS A 180 -11.03 -1.50 19.24
CA LYS A 180 -12.16 -1.34 20.20
C LYS A 180 -13.25 -2.39 19.94
N ARG A 181 -13.61 -2.63 18.69
CA ARG A 181 -14.63 -3.63 18.33
C ARG A 181 -14.20 -5.05 18.67
N LEU A 182 -12.93 -5.41 18.43
CA LEU A 182 -12.40 -6.73 18.80
C LEU A 182 -12.37 -6.94 20.32
N LEU A 183 -12.11 -5.87 21.09
CA LEU A 183 -12.16 -5.93 22.57
C LEU A 183 -13.59 -6.07 23.09
N SER A 184 -14.58 -5.47 22.42
CA SER A 184 -16.00 -5.57 22.84
C SER A 184 -16.70 -6.82 22.33
N ASN A 185 -16.17 -7.49 21.30
CA ASN A 185 -16.73 -8.72 20.76
C ASN A 185 -15.59 -9.64 20.25
N ALA A 186 -15.20 -10.60 21.10
CA ALA A 186 -14.13 -11.53 20.80
C ALA A 186 -14.40 -12.43 19.58
N ASP A 187 -15.67 -12.72 19.24
CA ASP A 187 -16.05 -13.54 18.09
C ASP A 187 -15.58 -12.91 16.77
N LEU A 188 -15.38 -11.59 16.74
CA LEU A 188 -14.86 -10.92 15.56
C LEU A 188 -13.41 -11.32 15.26
N PHE A 189 -12.66 -11.85 16.23
CA PHE A 189 -11.28 -12.30 16.01
C PHE A 189 -11.22 -13.48 15.04
N PHE A 190 -12.26 -14.31 14.99
CA PHE A 190 -12.40 -15.36 13.96
C PHE A 190 -12.22 -14.81 12.54
N PHE A 191 -12.70 -13.60 12.23
CA PHE A 191 -12.52 -12.99 10.90
C PHE A 191 -11.09 -12.53 10.67
N ILE A 192 -10.35 -12.16 11.72
CA ILE A 192 -8.90 -11.83 11.62
C ILE A 192 -8.11 -13.09 11.28
N GLU A 193 -8.36 -14.21 11.99
CA GLU A 193 -7.71 -15.50 11.71
C GLU A 193 -8.02 -15.98 10.29
N LYS A 194 -9.31 -15.89 9.91
CA LYS A 194 -9.74 -16.28 8.56
C LYS A 194 -9.07 -15.42 7.48
N LEU A 195 -8.88 -14.11 7.69
CA LEU A 195 -8.09 -13.25 6.81
C LEU A 195 -6.63 -13.73 6.69
N GLY A 196 -6.00 -14.07 7.81
CA GLY A 196 -4.64 -14.62 7.81
C GLY A 196 -4.53 -15.92 7.01
N LEU A 197 -5.47 -16.84 7.18
CA LEU A 197 -5.50 -18.11 6.44
C LEU A 197 -5.68 -17.92 4.92
N THR A 198 -6.44 -16.91 4.48
CA THR A 198 -6.57 -16.62 3.04
C THR A 198 -5.23 -16.29 2.40
N VAL A 199 -4.30 -15.67 3.13
CA VAL A 199 -2.98 -15.31 2.60
C VAL A 199 -2.16 -16.55 2.24
N SER A 200 -2.06 -17.50 3.16
CA SER A 200 -1.30 -18.74 2.95
C SER A 200 -1.86 -19.57 1.78
N LYS A 201 -3.21 -19.67 1.69
CA LYS A 201 -3.87 -20.37 0.58
C LYS A 201 -3.65 -19.62 -0.75
N SER A 202 -3.72 -18.31 -0.74
CA SER A 202 -3.46 -17.49 -1.93
C SER A 202 -2.01 -17.60 -2.40
N TYR A 203 -1.04 -17.76 -1.49
CA TYR A 203 0.35 -18.01 -1.88
C TYR A 203 0.48 -19.30 -2.70
N VAL A 204 -0.23 -20.37 -2.30
CA VAL A 204 -0.30 -21.61 -3.09
C VAL A 204 -0.97 -21.39 -4.44
N SER A 205 -2.06 -20.61 -4.48
CA SER A 205 -2.75 -20.27 -5.74
C SER A 205 -1.83 -19.51 -6.71
N PHE A 206 -1.00 -18.59 -6.22
CA PHE A 206 0.00 -17.91 -7.03
C PHE A 206 1.06 -18.87 -7.57
N GLN A 207 1.57 -19.81 -6.73
CA GLN A 207 2.56 -20.79 -7.15
C GLN A 207 2.04 -21.73 -8.23
N ASN A 208 0.77 -22.14 -8.12
CA ASN A 208 0.11 -23.05 -9.04
C ASN A 208 -0.52 -22.36 -10.25
N LYS A 209 -0.45 -21.02 -10.32
CA LYS A 209 -1.12 -20.19 -11.32
C LYS A 209 -2.64 -20.44 -11.40
N ASP A 210 -3.25 -20.70 -10.23
CA ASP A 210 -4.70 -20.96 -10.12
C ASP A 210 -5.44 -19.67 -9.75
N VAL A 211 -5.89 -18.95 -10.78
CA VAL A 211 -6.59 -17.68 -10.64
C VAL A 211 -7.96 -17.85 -9.97
N TYR A 212 -8.63 -18.99 -10.14
CA TYR A 212 -9.95 -19.21 -9.56
C TYR A 212 -9.88 -19.48 -8.05
N SER A 213 -8.89 -20.25 -7.62
CA SER A 213 -8.62 -20.41 -6.18
C SER A 213 -8.23 -19.07 -5.55
N LEU A 214 -7.42 -18.27 -6.22
CA LEU A 214 -7.09 -16.91 -5.74
C LEU A 214 -8.36 -16.04 -5.64
N ALA A 215 -9.23 -16.08 -6.64
CA ALA A 215 -10.50 -15.33 -6.63
C ALA A 215 -11.38 -15.71 -5.44
N ASN A 216 -11.46 -17.01 -5.12
CA ASN A 216 -12.21 -17.50 -3.97
C ASN A 216 -11.63 -16.96 -2.65
N GLU A 217 -10.33 -17.02 -2.44
CA GLU A 217 -9.69 -16.50 -1.23
C GLU A 217 -9.84 -14.97 -1.11
N MET A 218 -9.78 -14.23 -2.22
CA MET A 218 -10.07 -12.78 -2.23
C MET A 218 -11.53 -12.47 -1.86
N ASN A 219 -12.50 -13.29 -2.32
CA ASN A 219 -13.91 -13.14 -1.94
C ASN A 219 -14.11 -13.41 -0.45
N VAL A 220 -13.46 -14.45 0.09
CA VAL A 220 -13.47 -14.73 1.53
C VAL A 220 -12.85 -13.56 2.32
N ALA A 221 -11.74 -13.01 1.85
CA ALA A 221 -11.10 -11.86 2.49
C ALA A 221 -12.03 -10.64 2.48
N GLN A 222 -12.69 -10.31 1.36
CA GLN A 222 -13.64 -9.19 1.30
C GLN A 222 -14.82 -9.38 2.24
N TYR A 223 -15.35 -10.59 2.32
CA TYR A 223 -16.41 -10.92 3.29
C TYR A 223 -15.96 -10.66 4.74
N CYS A 224 -14.76 -11.14 5.12
CA CYS A 224 -14.22 -10.91 6.45
C CYS A 224 -14.01 -9.42 6.74
N LEU A 225 -13.42 -8.66 5.79
CA LEU A 225 -13.23 -7.23 5.91
C LEU A 225 -14.56 -6.48 6.10
N LYS A 226 -15.61 -6.89 5.39
CA LYS A 226 -16.96 -6.34 5.56
C LYS A 226 -17.54 -6.67 6.95
N ARG A 227 -17.41 -7.91 7.43
CA ARG A 227 -17.84 -8.33 8.78
C ARG A 227 -17.11 -7.57 9.88
N LEU A 228 -15.85 -7.26 9.69
CA LEU A 228 -15.05 -6.41 10.57
C LEU A 228 -15.43 -4.91 10.47
N GLY A 229 -16.37 -4.54 9.60
CA GLY A 229 -16.85 -3.16 9.42
C GLY A 229 -15.84 -2.25 8.71
N LEU A 230 -14.96 -2.81 7.90
CA LEU A 230 -13.89 -2.10 7.20
C LEU A 230 -14.29 -1.67 5.78
N SER A 231 -15.40 -2.17 5.25
CA SER A 231 -15.98 -1.67 3.99
C SER A 231 -16.94 -0.49 4.24
N ASN A 232 -17.40 0.12 3.17
CA ASN A 232 -18.51 1.08 3.14
C ASN A 232 -19.34 0.90 1.88
N ASP A 233 -20.51 1.55 1.80
CA ASP A 233 -21.46 1.38 0.71
C ASP A 233 -20.85 1.68 -0.67
N THR A 234 -19.98 2.68 -0.77
CA THR A 234 -19.31 3.02 -2.02
C THR A 234 -18.36 1.90 -2.49
N LEU A 235 -17.54 1.34 -1.58
CA LEU A 235 -16.69 0.20 -1.91
C LEU A 235 -17.51 -1.04 -2.27
N ASP A 236 -18.56 -1.34 -1.49
CA ASP A 236 -19.43 -2.48 -1.72
C ASP A 236 -20.12 -2.37 -3.08
N TRP A 237 -20.57 -1.17 -3.44
CA TRP A 237 -21.15 -0.89 -4.75
C TRP A 237 -20.13 -1.09 -5.88
N LEU A 238 -18.92 -0.50 -5.75
CA LEU A 238 -17.85 -0.64 -6.74
C LEU A 238 -17.47 -2.10 -6.95
N ILE A 239 -17.25 -2.85 -5.86
CA ILE A 239 -16.87 -4.27 -5.91
C ILE A 239 -17.97 -5.08 -6.58
N SER A 240 -19.23 -4.87 -6.21
CA SER A 240 -20.38 -5.55 -6.84
C SER A 240 -20.46 -5.24 -8.34
N ARG A 241 -20.22 -4.00 -8.74
CA ARG A 241 -20.25 -3.62 -10.18
C ARG A 241 -19.11 -4.23 -10.95
N GLY A 242 -17.87 -4.20 -10.44
CA GLY A 242 -16.73 -4.83 -11.10
C GLY A 242 -16.93 -6.34 -11.34
N ILE A 243 -17.49 -7.05 -10.34
CA ILE A 243 -17.82 -8.47 -10.47
C ILE A 243 -18.92 -8.69 -11.54
N LYS A 244 -19.99 -7.87 -11.53
CA LYS A 244 -21.05 -7.96 -12.55
C LYS A 244 -20.55 -7.68 -13.97
N LEU A 245 -19.49 -6.88 -14.12
CA LEU A 245 -18.86 -6.58 -15.40
C LEU A 245 -17.83 -7.65 -15.84
N GLY A 246 -17.54 -8.64 -15.00
CA GLY A 246 -16.72 -9.80 -15.37
C GLY A 246 -15.40 -9.94 -14.62
N ALA A 247 -15.19 -9.19 -13.52
CA ALA A 247 -14.10 -9.51 -12.62
C ALA A 247 -14.35 -10.82 -11.88
N LEU A 248 -13.34 -11.66 -11.71
CA LEU A 248 -13.44 -12.93 -10.97
C LEU A 248 -13.66 -12.68 -9.47
N SER A 249 -13.05 -11.62 -8.95
CA SER A 249 -13.17 -11.17 -7.57
C SER A 249 -12.88 -9.68 -7.47
N GLY A 250 -13.29 -9.09 -6.36
CA GLY A 250 -12.94 -7.70 -6.01
C GLY A 250 -12.93 -7.50 -4.51
N LYS A 251 -11.99 -6.68 -4.03
CA LYS A 251 -11.88 -6.35 -2.61
C LYS A 251 -11.26 -4.98 -2.36
N LEU A 252 -11.48 -4.45 -1.17
CA LEU A 252 -10.72 -3.31 -0.67
C LEU A 252 -9.25 -3.69 -0.43
N SER A 253 -8.35 -2.71 -0.47
CA SER A 253 -6.93 -2.87 -0.14
C SER A 253 -6.49 -1.81 0.87
N GLY A 254 -5.75 -2.24 1.88
CA GLY A 254 -5.29 -1.39 2.99
C GLY A 254 -6.33 -1.25 4.12
N ALA A 255 -6.39 -0.10 4.79
CA ALA A 255 -7.17 0.04 6.02
C ALA A 255 -8.71 0.01 5.83
N GLY A 256 -9.22 0.25 4.62
CA GLY A 256 -10.67 0.27 4.35
C GLY A 256 -11.34 1.63 4.60
N LYS A 257 -12.68 1.62 4.70
CA LYS A 257 -13.54 2.82 4.80
C LYS A 257 -13.32 3.80 3.64
N GLY A 258 -13.19 3.28 2.41
CA GLY A 258 -12.67 3.93 1.22
C GLY A 258 -11.23 3.51 0.93
N GLY A 259 -10.47 4.36 0.23
CA GLY A 259 -9.10 4.07 -0.16
C GLY A 259 -9.01 3.17 -1.38
N ALA A 260 -7.92 2.39 -1.46
CA ALA A 260 -7.67 1.53 -2.61
C ALA A 260 -8.61 0.32 -2.65
N PHE A 261 -8.90 -0.14 -3.86
CA PHE A 261 -9.60 -1.38 -4.16
C PHE A 261 -8.96 -2.07 -5.37
N ILE A 262 -9.18 -3.37 -5.48
CA ILE A 262 -8.61 -4.21 -6.53
C ILE A 262 -9.66 -5.16 -7.08
N PHE A 263 -9.52 -5.51 -8.36
CA PHE A 263 -10.26 -6.59 -9.03
C PHE A 263 -9.29 -7.55 -9.67
N LEU A 264 -9.62 -8.84 -9.69
CA LEU A 264 -8.81 -9.91 -10.27
C LEU A 264 -9.42 -10.40 -11.60
N PHE A 265 -8.53 -10.66 -12.57
CA PHE A 265 -8.90 -11.16 -13.90
C PHE A 265 -7.92 -12.26 -14.36
N GLU A 266 -8.41 -13.20 -15.15
CA GLU A 266 -7.60 -14.21 -15.81
C GLU A 266 -6.93 -13.72 -17.10
N SER A 267 -7.30 -12.55 -17.63
CA SER A 267 -6.73 -12.01 -18.87
C SER A 267 -6.71 -10.50 -18.91
N LEU A 268 -5.69 -9.96 -19.56
CA LEU A 268 -5.55 -8.53 -19.82
C LEU A 268 -6.74 -7.97 -20.60
N LYS A 269 -7.27 -8.73 -21.57
CA LYS A 269 -8.42 -8.32 -22.37
C LYS A 269 -9.65 -8.06 -21.49
N LYS A 270 -9.97 -8.97 -20.56
CA LYS A 270 -11.10 -8.79 -19.64
C LYS A 270 -10.87 -7.62 -18.69
N ALA A 271 -9.67 -7.50 -18.14
CA ALA A 271 -9.31 -6.37 -17.26
C ALA A 271 -9.52 -5.01 -17.96
N ASN A 272 -9.04 -4.88 -19.20
CA ASN A 272 -9.20 -3.65 -20.00
C ASN A 272 -10.67 -3.36 -20.36
N THR A 273 -11.45 -4.39 -20.66
CA THR A 273 -12.90 -4.22 -20.93
C THR A 273 -13.62 -3.68 -19.70
N VAL A 274 -13.42 -4.31 -18.54
CA VAL A 274 -14.04 -3.88 -17.28
C VAL A 274 -13.55 -2.49 -16.85
N GLN A 275 -12.26 -2.19 -17.06
CA GLN A 275 -11.72 -0.84 -16.81
C GLN A 275 -12.48 0.23 -17.61
N LYS A 276 -12.69 0.01 -18.90
CA LYS A 276 -13.42 0.94 -19.80
C LYS A 276 -14.87 1.13 -19.35
N GLU A 277 -15.56 0.04 -19.04
CA GLU A 277 -16.97 0.07 -18.63
C GLU A 277 -17.15 0.73 -17.26
N LEU A 278 -16.30 0.40 -16.27
CA LEU A 278 -16.31 1.07 -14.96
C LEU A 278 -16.02 2.57 -15.09
N ASN A 279 -15.04 2.97 -15.90
CA ASN A 279 -14.75 4.38 -16.14
C ASN A 279 -15.95 5.12 -16.73
N ASN A 280 -16.67 4.51 -17.68
CA ASN A 280 -17.89 5.11 -18.27
C ASN A 280 -19.01 5.25 -17.22
N MET A 281 -19.20 4.26 -16.37
CA MET A 281 -20.20 4.32 -15.29
C MET A 281 -19.84 5.39 -14.25
N LEU A 282 -18.56 5.51 -13.90
CA LEU A 282 -18.07 6.46 -12.90
C LEU A 282 -18.17 7.91 -13.38
N LYS A 283 -18.00 8.19 -14.68
CA LYS A 283 -18.21 9.53 -15.25
C LYS A 283 -19.60 10.09 -14.96
N ASN A 284 -20.62 9.24 -14.92
CA ASN A 284 -22.00 9.60 -14.66
C ASN A 284 -22.41 9.43 -13.18
N SER A 285 -21.47 9.16 -12.28
CA SER A 285 -21.70 8.94 -10.86
C SER A 285 -21.16 10.08 -10.00
N LYS A 286 -21.58 10.13 -8.73
CA LYS A 286 -20.99 11.04 -7.73
C LYS A 286 -19.66 10.54 -7.16
N ILE A 287 -19.21 9.33 -7.55
CA ILE A 287 -17.98 8.73 -7.05
C ILE A 287 -16.80 9.32 -7.79
N LYS A 288 -15.88 9.95 -7.04
CA LYS A 288 -14.64 10.49 -7.60
C LYS A 288 -13.49 9.55 -7.28
N LEU A 289 -12.78 9.11 -8.32
CA LEU A 289 -11.53 8.39 -8.16
C LEU A 289 -10.42 9.39 -7.77
N LEU A 290 -9.60 9.02 -6.79
CA LEU A 290 -8.33 9.67 -6.46
C LEU A 290 -7.17 9.05 -7.22
N LEU A 291 -7.32 7.78 -7.64
CA LEU A 291 -6.47 7.10 -8.59
C LEU A 291 -7.36 6.61 -9.72
N GLU A 292 -7.06 7.02 -10.94
CA GLU A 292 -7.67 6.43 -12.13
C GLU A 292 -7.43 4.93 -12.18
N LEU A 293 -8.39 4.19 -12.73
CA LEU A 293 -8.29 2.73 -12.83
C LEU A 293 -7.05 2.34 -13.66
N LYS A 294 -6.19 1.51 -13.10
CA LYS A 294 -4.99 0.99 -13.77
C LYS A 294 -4.96 -0.53 -13.74
N VAL A 295 -4.63 -1.15 -14.87
CA VAL A 295 -4.36 -2.60 -14.94
C VAL A 295 -2.89 -2.83 -14.66
N ILE A 296 -2.61 -3.82 -13.81
CA ILE A 296 -1.26 -4.31 -13.50
C ILE A 296 -1.22 -5.83 -13.66
N GLU A 297 -0.06 -6.36 -13.96
CA GLU A 297 0.23 -7.80 -13.95
C GLU A 297 1.05 -8.15 -12.70
N ALA A 298 0.75 -9.31 -12.07
CA ALA A 298 1.38 -9.77 -10.84
C ALA A 298 2.03 -11.14 -10.99
#